data_cde9317b61c93dc9619e5ce6aec61791
#
_entry.id   cde9317b61c93dc9619e5ce6aec61791
#
_cell.length_a   1.000
_cell.length_b   1.000
_cell.length_c   1.000
_cell.angle_alpha   90.00
_cell.angle_beta   90.00
_cell.angle_gamma   90.00
#
_symmetry.space_group_name_H-M   'P 1'
#
loop_
_entity.id
_entity.type
_entity.pdbx_description
1 polymer ?
#
loop_
_entity_poly.entity_id
_entity_poly.type
_entity_poly.pdbx_seq_one_letter_code
_entity_poly.pdbx_strand_id
1 'polypeptide(L)'
;MSRVAGSNEDLAAPTTFGPLLQPTFRSIWLATQVSSLGWLMQTVAISWLMATISTSDLMVALVQASSNLPAFVLSVFAGALADNFSRRRVMFAGRCLMMIASAMLTASVALGFVSPWMILGFSFLIASGGALNDPAWQASVGDIVDRRDVPAAVTLLSVGFNTVRTVGPALGGIVVASFGLMAAFAVTTLTYFVPLATIWRCKWKVRSSPLPRESMRTAIYDGLRFTAMSSEIKAAIARGTLFGLASIAILALLPVVVRDQLGGGPLAYGALMAGFGTGAVFAGLSNSLFRRRLSQERLMRLSCVACAACSLSLALTSSIGVAAIALALGGAGWVTAWSGVGVSVQLASPRWVVGRTISIYYALIDGGIALGSWVWGTVAENHSLTWALEGSAGALLLVATAGVLFPLRERRDSEPDPLEEFDAPAVALNLKPRSGPIVVKVEYLIAERNLEAFLDLMRQRRHVHSXSNDPFHRAADKLGPQARALSFSPSPSLKPGRHRKRDLSIALKPVRETDNPPKFDDGWQRRTPG
;
A
#
# COMPACT_ATOMS: atom_id res chain seq x y z
N MET A 1 -7.65 56.51 -5.95
CA MET A 1 -8.55 55.57 -5.23
C MET A 1 -9.14 54.61 -6.27
N SER A 2 -8.44 53.54 -6.58
CA SER A 2 -8.95 52.45 -7.43
C SER A 2 -9.26 51.25 -6.53
N ARG A 3 -10.54 50.92 -6.40
CA ARG A 3 -11.00 49.72 -5.70
C ARG A 3 -10.55 48.49 -6.48
N VAL A 4 -9.64 47.72 -5.92
CA VAL A 4 -9.36 46.35 -6.38
C VAL A 4 -10.56 45.54 -5.96
N ALA A 5 -11.44 45.26 -6.91
CA ALA A 5 -12.52 44.27 -6.72
C ALA A 5 -11.85 42.90 -6.65
N GLY A 6 -11.59 42.44 -5.42
CA GLY A 6 -11.22 41.03 -5.19
C GLY A 6 -12.42 40.14 -5.55
N SER A 7 -12.25 39.31 -6.56
CA SER A 7 -13.21 38.28 -6.87
C SER A 7 -13.21 37.28 -5.71
N ASN A 8 -14.23 37.36 -4.86
CA ASN A 8 -14.59 36.24 -3.99
C ASN A 8 -15.11 35.11 -4.90
N GLU A 9 -14.20 34.36 -5.49
CA GLU A 9 -14.58 33.04 -5.98
C GLU A 9 -14.98 32.24 -4.76
N ASP A 10 -16.25 31.93 -4.66
CA ASP A 10 -16.84 31.11 -3.61
C ASP A 10 -15.96 29.90 -3.34
N LEU A 11 -15.29 29.89 -2.21
CA LEU A 11 -14.60 28.73 -1.66
C LEU A 11 -15.63 27.72 -1.18
N ALA A 12 -16.44 27.18 -2.11
CA ALA A 12 -17.35 26.08 -1.79
C ALA A 12 -16.53 24.95 -1.18
N ALA A 13 -16.93 24.48 -0.02
CA ALA A 13 -16.28 23.38 0.67
C ALA A 13 -16.17 22.16 -0.27
N PRO A 14 -15.04 21.44 -0.26
CA PRO A 14 -14.87 20.29 -1.13
C PRO A 14 -15.96 19.25 -0.86
N THR A 15 -16.76 18.96 -1.88
CA THR A 15 -17.80 17.93 -1.78
C THR A 15 -17.22 16.55 -2.09
N THR A 16 -17.72 15.53 -1.43
CA THR A 16 -17.30 14.14 -1.64
C THR A 16 -17.38 13.74 -3.12
N PHE A 17 -18.34 14.27 -3.86
CA PHE A 17 -18.57 13.96 -5.27
C PHE A 17 -17.94 14.98 -6.23
N GLY A 18 -17.23 15.99 -5.71
CA GLY A 18 -16.54 17.01 -6.53
C GLY A 18 -15.70 16.44 -7.66
N PRO A 19 -14.86 15.42 -7.41
CA PRO A 19 -14.03 14.83 -8.48
C PRO A 19 -14.82 14.28 -9.66
N LEU A 20 -16.06 13.82 -9.47
CA LEU A 20 -16.91 13.28 -10.55
C LEU A 20 -17.40 14.38 -11.52
N LEU A 21 -17.29 15.64 -11.14
CA LEU A 21 -17.58 16.76 -12.04
C LEU A 21 -16.53 16.89 -13.15
N GLN A 22 -15.32 16.35 -12.92
CA GLN A 22 -14.27 16.33 -13.94
C GLN A 22 -14.49 15.16 -14.92
N PRO A 23 -14.78 15.44 -16.21
CA PRO A 23 -15.15 14.37 -17.14
C PRO A 23 -14.09 13.28 -17.31
N THR A 24 -12.81 13.65 -17.30
CA THR A 24 -11.71 12.68 -17.42
C THR A 24 -11.66 11.74 -16.22
N PHE A 25 -11.74 12.27 -14.99
CA PHE A 25 -11.74 11.46 -13.77
C PHE A 25 -12.97 10.54 -13.76
N ARG A 26 -14.17 11.11 -13.99
CA ARG A 26 -15.43 10.36 -14.00
C ARG A 26 -15.39 9.20 -15.01
N SER A 27 -14.92 9.46 -16.24
CA SER A 27 -14.87 8.44 -17.29
C SER A 27 -13.94 7.28 -16.93
N ILE A 28 -12.73 7.59 -16.46
CA ILE A 28 -11.73 6.56 -16.09
C ILE A 28 -12.20 5.82 -14.83
N TRP A 29 -12.76 6.54 -13.85
CA TRP A 29 -13.26 5.95 -12.60
C TRP A 29 -14.40 4.95 -12.89
N LEU A 30 -15.42 5.35 -13.68
CA LEU A 30 -16.52 4.45 -14.07
C LEU A 30 -16.02 3.24 -14.87
N ALA A 31 -15.13 3.46 -15.83
CA ALA A 31 -14.52 2.39 -16.61
C ALA A 31 -13.75 1.41 -15.71
N THR A 32 -13.06 1.94 -14.67
CA THR A 32 -12.35 1.12 -13.69
C THR A 32 -13.34 0.30 -12.85
N GLN A 33 -14.48 0.88 -12.43
CA GLN A 33 -15.51 0.12 -11.69
C GLN A 33 -16.05 -1.05 -12.51
N VAL A 34 -16.38 -0.83 -13.79
CA VAL A 34 -16.85 -1.88 -14.71
C VAL A 34 -15.80 -3.00 -14.84
N SER A 35 -14.55 -2.63 -15.05
CA SER A 35 -13.46 -3.60 -15.19
C SER A 35 -13.17 -4.35 -13.88
N SER A 36 -13.25 -3.67 -12.73
CA SER A 36 -13.06 -4.30 -11.42
C SER A 36 -14.17 -5.29 -11.10
N LEU A 37 -15.41 -4.96 -11.50
CA LEU A 37 -16.54 -5.86 -11.39
C LEU A 37 -16.28 -7.14 -12.23
N GLY A 38 -15.86 -6.97 -13.48
CA GLY A 38 -15.49 -8.08 -14.36
C GLY A 38 -14.37 -8.93 -13.74
N TRP A 39 -13.32 -8.29 -13.22
CA TRP A 39 -12.21 -9.00 -12.59
C TRP A 39 -12.66 -9.87 -11.41
N LEU A 40 -13.54 -9.34 -10.55
CA LEU A 40 -14.06 -10.09 -9.40
C LEU A 40 -15.00 -11.24 -9.81
N MET A 41 -15.80 -11.02 -10.87
CA MET A 41 -16.58 -12.10 -11.49
C MET A 41 -15.65 -13.19 -12.06
N GLN A 42 -14.57 -12.77 -12.72
CA GLN A 42 -13.57 -13.67 -13.30
C GLN A 42 -12.85 -14.50 -12.24
N THR A 43 -12.52 -13.92 -11.07
CA THR A 43 -11.87 -14.68 -9.98
C THR A 43 -12.78 -15.83 -9.50
N VAL A 44 -14.09 -15.60 -9.41
CA VAL A 44 -15.08 -16.64 -9.06
C VAL A 44 -15.10 -17.72 -10.16
N ALA A 45 -15.19 -17.30 -11.42
CA ALA A 45 -15.25 -18.24 -12.56
C ALA A 45 -13.97 -19.08 -12.67
N ILE A 46 -12.79 -18.48 -12.50
CA ILE A 46 -11.48 -19.17 -12.53
C ILE A 46 -11.38 -20.18 -11.40
N SER A 47 -11.69 -19.75 -10.16
CA SER A 47 -11.62 -20.62 -8.99
C SER A 47 -12.58 -21.82 -9.11
N TRP A 48 -13.80 -21.56 -9.61
CA TRP A 48 -14.79 -22.61 -9.83
C TRP A 48 -14.38 -23.54 -10.98
N LEU A 49 -13.88 -22.98 -12.11
CA LEU A 49 -13.37 -23.76 -13.23
C LEU A 49 -12.25 -24.72 -12.77
N MET A 50 -11.28 -24.19 -12.00
CA MET A 50 -10.18 -25.01 -11.47
C MET A 50 -10.72 -26.13 -10.58
N ALA A 51 -11.68 -25.84 -9.71
CA ALA A 51 -12.29 -26.84 -8.82
C ALA A 51 -13.08 -27.91 -9.60
N THR A 52 -13.61 -27.59 -10.81
CA THR A 52 -14.36 -28.56 -11.62
C THR A 52 -13.50 -29.44 -12.51
N ILE A 53 -12.33 -28.91 -12.97
CA ILE A 53 -11.46 -29.68 -13.89
C ILE A 53 -10.30 -30.37 -13.19
N SER A 54 -9.97 -29.95 -11.97
CA SER A 54 -8.85 -30.54 -11.19
C SER A 54 -9.36 -31.29 -9.98
N THR A 55 -8.82 -32.48 -9.78
CA THR A 55 -9.01 -33.25 -8.56
C THR A 55 -8.02 -32.84 -7.46
N SER A 56 -7.00 -32.05 -7.81
CA SER A 56 -5.96 -31.61 -6.89
C SER A 56 -6.40 -30.34 -6.15
N ASP A 57 -6.50 -30.43 -4.83
CA ASP A 57 -6.81 -29.30 -3.95
C ASP A 57 -5.70 -28.25 -3.99
N LEU A 58 -4.47 -28.69 -4.19
CA LEU A 58 -3.32 -27.80 -4.37
C LEU A 58 -3.50 -26.90 -5.61
N MET A 59 -3.95 -27.47 -6.74
CA MET A 59 -4.18 -26.69 -7.97
C MET A 59 -5.25 -25.61 -7.76
N VAL A 60 -6.32 -25.95 -7.02
CA VAL A 60 -7.39 -24.98 -6.68
C VAL A 60 -6.82 -23.85 -5.79
N ALA A 61 -6.05 -24.18 -4.78
CA ALA A 61 -5.44 -23.20 -3.88
C ALA A 61 -4.43 -22.30 -4.62
N LEU A 62 -3.68 -22.87 -5.58
CA LEU A 62 -2.67 -22.13 -6.38
C LEU A 62 -3.28 -21.06 -7.29
N VAL A 63 -4.60 -21.06 -7.53
CA VAL A 63 -5.28 -19.95 -8.22
C VAL A 63 -5.07 -18.64 -7.43
N GLN A 64 -5.19 -18.69 -6.11
CA GLN A 64 -4.95 -17.52 -5.26
C GLN A 64 -3.46 -17.13 -5.29
N ALA A 65 -2.55 -18.10 -5.25
CA ALA A 65 -1.12 -17.83 -5.38
C ALA A 65 -0.79 -17.14 -6.72
N SER A 66 -1.31 -17.66 -7.84
CA SER A 66 -1.09 -17.10 -9.18
C SER A 66 -1.64 -15.68 -9.32
N SER A 67 -2.74 -15.38 -8.62
CA SER A 67 -3.38 -14.06 -8.64
C SER A 67 -2.63 -13.02 -7.78
N ASN A 68 -1.88 -13.45 -6.75
CA ASN A 68 -1.18 -12.53 -5.83
C ASN A 68 0.33 -12.45 -6.12
N LEU A 69 0.92 -13.50 -6.68
CA LEU A 69 2.36 -13.56 -6.98
C LEU A 69 2.86 -12.40 -7.87
N PRO A 70 2.12 -11.95 -8.91
CA PRO A 70 2.56 -10.77 -9.67
C PRO A 70 2.69 -9.50 -8.83
N ALA A 71 1.79 -9.28 -7.88
CA ALA A 71 1.89 -8.13 -7.00
C ALA A 71 3.15 -8.22 -6.12
N PHE A 72 3.49 -9.40 -5.60
CA PHE A 72 4.74 -9.64 -4.86
C PHE A 72 5.97 -9.30 -5.73
N VAL A 73 6.02 -9.80 -6.96
CA VAL A 73 7.19 -9.67 -7.84
C VAL A 73 7.27 -8.27 -8.47
N LEU A 74 6.15 -7.73 -8.92
CA LEU A 74 6.12 -6.54 -9.79
C LEU A 74 5.83 -5.23 -9.04
N SER A 75 5.26 -5.24 -7.81
CA SER A 75 4.81 -3.99 -7.16
C SER A 75 5.92 -2.96 -6.99
N VAL A 76 7.11 -3.41 -6.60
CA VAL A 76 8.28 -2.53 -6.42
C VAL A 76 8.73 -1.94 -7.77
N PHE A 77 8.68 -2.75 -8.82
CA PHE A 77 9.04 -2.32 -10.19
C PHE A 77 7.93 -1.46 -10.81
N ALA A 78 6.67 -1.79 -10.56
CA ALA A 78 5.52 -1.10 -11.14
C ALA A 78 5.44 0.37 -10.67
N GLY A 79 5.72 0.62 -9.40
CA GLY A 79 5.83 1.98 -8.86
C GLY A 79 6.90 2.79 -9.59
N ALA A 80 8.10 2.20 -9.70
CA ALA A 80 9.22 2.83 -10.40
C ALA A 80 8.94 3.02 -11.90
N LEU A 81 8.20 2.09 -12.52
CA LEU A 81 7.75 2.22 -13.91
C LEU A 81 6.80 3.40 -14.08
N ALA A 82 5.83 3.56 -13.15
CA ALA A 82 4.86 4.65 -13.17
C ALA A 82 5.53 6.04 -12.98
N ASP A 83 6.69 6.09 -12.31
CA ASP A 83 7.46 7.33 -12.13
C ASP A 83 8.32 7.65 -13.35
N ASN A 84 8.86 6.65 -14.06
CA ASN A 84 9.80 6.84 -15.16
C ASN A 84 9.14 6.90 -16.54
N PHE A 85 8.02 6.20 -16.73
CA PHE A 85 7.29 6.17 -17.99
C PHE A 85 6.00 6.99 -17.89
N SER A 86 5.38 7.28 -19.02
CA SER A 86 4.10 7.98 -18.99
C SER A 86 3.04 7.04 -18.36
N ARG A 87 2.43 7.50 -17.27
CA ARG A 87 1.42 6.75 -16.51
C ARG A 87 0.33 6.18 -17.41
N ARG A 88 -0.11 6.99 -18.39
CA ARG A 88 -1.10 6.59 -19.40
C ARG A 88 -0.66 5.37 -20.21
N ARG A 89 0.63 5.32 -20.64
CA ARG A 89 1.17 4.17 -21.39
C ARG A 89 1.26 2.92 -20.52
N VAL A 90 1.66 3.06 -19.27
CA VAL A 90 1.74 1.94 -18.30
C VAL A 90 0.34 1.38 -18.05
N MET A 91 -0.66 2.25 -17.78
CA MET A 91 -2.06 1.85 -17.61
C MET A 91 -2.58 1.12 -18.86
N PHE A 92 -2.33 1.67 -20.05
CA PHE A 92 -2.78 1.09 -21.31
C PHE A 92 -2.17 -0.30 -21.52
N ALA A 93 -0.85 -0.45 -21.29
CA ALA A 93 -0.14 -1.74 -21.41
C ALA A 93 -0.69 -2.77 -20.43
N GLY A 94 -0.90 -2.38 -19.16
CA GLY A 94 -1.49 -3.26 -18.14
C GLY A 94 -2.89 -3.73 -18.53
N ARG A 95 -3.73 -2.80 -19.00
CA ARG A 95 -5.10 -3.14 -19.45
C ARG A 95 -5.11 -4.00 -20.72
N CYS A 96 -4.18 -3.78 -21.66
CA CYS A 96 -4.00 -4.64 -22.83
C CYS A 96 -3.64 -6.08 -22.41
N LEU A 97 -2.70 -6.20 -21.48
CA LEU A 97 -2.28 -7.52 -20.97
C LEU A 97 -3.46 -8.25 -20.31
N MET A 98 -4.25 -7.57 -19.46
CA MET A 98 -5.45 -8.15 -18.83
C MET A 98 -6.44 -8.63 -19.88
N MET A 99 -6.74 -7.78 -20.87
CA MET A 99 -7.71 -8.09 -21.93
C MET A 99 -7.25 -9.28 -22.78
N ILE A 100 -5.99 -9.26 -23.23
CA ILE A 100 -5.43 -10.33 -24.08
C ILE A 100 -5.42 -11.67 -23.32
N ALA A 101 -4.92 -11.67 -22.09
CA ALA A 101 -4.86 -12.88 -21.27
C ALA A 101 -6.27 -13.43 -20.97
N SER A 102 -7.24 -12.55 -20.67
CA SER A 102 -8.63 -12.93 -20.45
C SER A 102 -9.28 -13.48 -21.73
N ALA A 103 -9.02 -12.86 -22.88
CA ALA A 103 -9.53 -13.32 -24.17
C ALA A 103 -8.95 -14.69 -24.54
N MET A 104 -7.64 -14.90 -24.29
CA MET A 104 -6.99 -16.18 -24.53
C MET A 104 -7.57 -17.28 -23.61
N LEU A 105 -7.80 -16.96 -22.33
CA LEU A 105 -8.45 -17.89 -21.40
C LEU A 105 -9.88 -18.23 -21.89
N THR A 106 -10.65 -17.21 -22.29
CA THR A 106 -12.01 -17.40 -22.84
C THR A 106 -11.98 -18.32 -24.06
N ALA A 107 -11.05 -18.07 -24.99
CA ALA A 107 -10.88 -18.89 -26.19
C ALA A 107 -10.48 -20.33 -25.84
N SER A 108 -9.58 -20.52 -24.89
CA SER A 108 -9.14 -21.85 -24.43
C SER A 108 -10.31 -22.66 -23.84
N VAL A 109 -11.16 -21.99 -23.05
CA VAL A 109 -12.39 -22.59 -22.48
C VAL A 109 -13.38 -22.94 -23.60
N ALA A 110 -13.59 -22.04 -24.58
CA ALA A 110 -14.52 -22.24 -25.70
C ALA A 110 -14.10 -23.41 -26.58
N LEU A 111 -12.80 -23.61 -26.78
CA LEU A 111 -12.23 -24.67 -27.61
C LEU A 111 -12.07 -26.01 -26.89
N GLY A 112 -12.32 -26.03 -25.57
CA GLY A 112 -12.12 -27.22 -24.75
C GLY A 112 -10.64 -27.54 -24.44
N PHE A 113 -9.72 -26.63 -24.77
CA PHE A 113 -8.28 -26.81 -24.52
C PHE A 113 -7.87 -26.09 -23.22
N VAL A 114 -8.35 -26.60 -22.08
CA VAL A 114 -8.04 -26.00 -20.78
C VAL A 114 -7.34 -27.03 -19.90
N SER A 115 -6.18 -26.65 -19.36
CA SER A 115 -5.48 -27.42 -18.33
C SER A 115 -5.32 -26.57 -17.06
N PRO A 116 -5.11 -27.20 -15.89
CA PRO A 116 -4.86 -26.47 -14.64
C PRO A 116 -3.70 -25.47 -14.76
N TRP A 117 -2.61 -25.86 -15.42
CA TRP A 117 -1.42 -24.99 -15.61
C TRP A 117 -1.73 -23.77 -16.48
N MET A 118 -2.58 -23.92 -17.50
CA MET A 118 -3.01 -22.80 -18.34
C MET A 118 -3.85 -21.81 -17.54
N ILE A 119 -4.73 -22.30 -16.66
CA ILE A 119 -5.54 -21.45 -15.77
C ILE A 119 -4.62 -20.63 -14.86
N LEU A 120 -3.62 -21.28 -14.22
CA LEU A 120 -2.63 -20.59 -13.37
C LEU A 120 -1.86 -19.52 -14.17
N GLY A 121 -1.40 -19.88 -15.38
CA GLY A 121 -0.67 -18.99 -16.26
C GLY A 121 -1.48 -17.76 -16.66
N PHE A 122 -2.72 -17.94 -17.07
CA PHE A 122 -3.61 -16.82 -17.45
C PHE A 122 -3.98 -15.97 -16.22
N SER A 123 -4.21 -16.58 -15.05
CA SER A 123 -4.46 -15.86 -13.80
C SER A 123 -3.26 -14.97 -13.44
N PHE A 124 -2.06 -15.50 -13.57
CA PHE A 124 -0.80 -14.76 -13.34
C PHE A 124 -0.68 -13.57 -14.32
N LEU A 125 -0.97 -13.77 -15.60
CA LEU A 125 -0.88 -12.71 -16.62
C LEU A 125 -1.92 -11.60 -16.37
N ILE A 126 -3.15 -11.97 -16.04
CA ILE A 126 -4.24 -11.02 -15.73
C ILE A 126 -3.84 -10.20 -14.50
N ALA A 127 -3.37 -10.85 -13.44
CA ALA A 127 -2.92 -10.19 -12.21
C ALA A 127 -1.70 -9.30 -12.47
N SER A 128 -0.79 -9.71 -13.37
CA SER A 128 0.38 -8.89 -13.78
C SER A 128 -0.07 -7.57 -14.42
N GLY A 129 -1.11 -7.63 -15.26
CA GLY A 129 -1.69 -6.43 -15.86
C GLY A 129 -2.27 -5.48 -14.82
N GLY A 130 -2.93 -6.04 -13.79
CA GLY A 130 -3.42 -5.27 -12.64
C GLY A 130 -2.30 -4.63 -11.84
N ALA A 131 -1.26 -5.39 -11.51
CA ALA A 131 -0.10 -4.92 -10.74
C ALA A 131 0.63 -3.76 -11.44
N LEU A 132 0.63 -3.72 -12.77
CA LEU A 132 1.18 -2.60 -13.55
C LEU A 132 0.23 -1.40 -13.58
N ASN A 133 -1.07 -1.65 -13.73
CA ASN A 133 -2.09 -0.61 -13.91
C ASN A 133 -2.34 0.19 -12.63
N ASP A 134 -2.46 -0.48 -11.47
CA ASP A 134 -3.05 0.10 -10.26
C ASP A 134 -2.19 1.23 -9.65
N PRO A 135 -0.86 1.10 -9.52
CA PRO A 135 -0.04 2.23 -9.06
C PRO A 135 -0.07 3.42 -10.03
N ALA A 136 -0.07 3.15 -11.34
CA ALA A 136 -0.13 4.18 -12.38
C ALA A 136 -1.47 4.93 -12.33
N TRP A 137 -2.59 4.23 -12.11
CA TRP A 137 -3.92 4.83 -11.94
C TRP A 137 -3.98 5.70 -10.68
N GLN A 138 -3.55 5.18 -9.53
CA GLN A 138 -3.54 5.92 -8.27
C GLN A 138 -2.71 7.21 -8.38
N ALA A 139 -1.53 7.12 -8.99
CA ALA A 139 -0.65 8.28 -9.23
C ALA A 139 -1.28 9.30 -10.19
N SER A 140 -2.07 8.84 -11.19
CA SER A 140 -2.73 9.71 -12.18
C SER A 140 -3.85 10.55 -11.58
N VAL A 141 -4.45 10.13 -10.46
CA VAL A 141 -5.53 10.89 -9.81
C VAL A 141 -5.07 12.31 -9.48
N GLY A 142 -3.87 12.47 -8.91
CA GLY A 142 -3.31 13.78 -8.58
C GLY A 142 -2.98 14.65 -9.80
N ASP A 143 -2.86 14.05 -11.00
CA ASP A 143 -2.67 14.80 -12.25
C ASP A 143 -4.01 15.27 -12.84
N ILE A 144 -5.07 14.51 -12.60
CA ILE A 144 -6.38 14.71 -13.26
C ILE A 144 -7.27 15.66 -12.44
N VAL A 145 -7.30 15.49 -11.10
CA VAL A 145 -8.15 16.30 -10.23
C VAL A 145 -7.36 17.45 -9.59
N ASP A 146 -8.07 18.48 -9.16
CA ASP A 146 -7.46 19.58 -8.42
C ASP A 146 -6.97 19.12 -7.04
N ARG A 147 -5.90 19.77 -6.53
CA ARG A 147 -5.29 19.40 -5.24
C ARG A 147 -6.29 19.32 -4.09
N ARG A 148 -7.26 20.26 -4.07
CA ARG A 148 -8.32 20.30 -3.05
C ARG A 148 -9.25 19.08 -3.09
N ASP A 149 -9.42 18.47 -4.28
CA ASP A 149 -10.34 17.35 -4.52
C ASP A 149 -9.66 15.97 -4.41
N VAL A 150 -8.32 15.92 -4.28
CA VAL A 150 -7.57 14.65 -4.19
C VAL A 150 -8.06 13.78 -3.03
N PRO A 151 -8.30 14.29 -1.79
CA PRO A 151 -8.82 13.44 -0.71
C PRO A 151 -10.18 12.84 -1.04
N ALA A 152 -11.08 13.61 -1.66
CA ALA A 152 -12.40 13.12 -2.09
C ALA A 152 -12.26 12.06 -3.19
N ALA A 153 -11.34 12.26 -4.14
CA ALA A 153 -11.07 11.29 -5.21
C ALA A 153 -10.56 9.96 -4.63
N VAL A 154 -9.62 9.98 -3.68
CA VAL A 154 -9.11 8.78 -2.99
C VAL A 154 -10.24 8.05 -2.26
N THR A 155 -11.12 8.81 -1.61
CA THR A 155 -12.33 8.25 -0.97
C THR A 155 -13.22 7.53 -1.98
N LEU A 156 -13.47 8.16 -3.14
CA LEU A 156 -14.27 7.56 -4.23
C LEU A 156 -13.63 6.29 -4.78
N LEU A 157 -12.29 6.24 -4.92
CA LEU A 157 -11.59 5.02 -5.32
C LEU A 157 -11.87 3.89 -4.32
N SER A 158 -11.74 4.18 -3.04
CA SER A 158 -11.94 3.20 -1.96
C SER A 158 -13.40 2.71 -1.89
N VAL A 159 -14.35 3.63 -1.91
CA VAL A 159 -15.78 3.31 -1.87
C VAL A 159 -16.16 2.48 -3.11
N GLY A 160 -15.74 2.91 -4.29
CA GLY A 160 -16.01 2.18 -5.54
C GLY A 160 -15.47 0.76 -5.50
N PHE A 161 -14.22 0.59 -5.13
CA PHE A 161 -13.57 -0.73 -5.04
C PHE A 161 -14.29 -1.64 -4.03
N ASN A 162 -14.65 -1.13 -2.85
CA ASN A 162 -15.33 -1.94 -1.82
C ASN A 162 -16.76 -2.33 -2.24
N THR A 163 -17.46 -1.43 -2.94
CA THR A 163 -18.79 -1.73 -3.50
C THR A 163 -18.71 -2.90 -4.51
N VAL A 164 -17.79 -2.78 -5.45
CA VAL A 164 -17.58 -3.80 -6.48
C VAL A 164 -17.12 -5.13 -5.85
N ARG A 165 -16.25 -5.07 -4.84
CA ARG A 165 -15.73 -6.24 -4.11
C ARG A 165 -16.84 -7.05 -3.44
N THR A 166 -17.91 -6.38 -2.99
CA THR A 166 -19.07 -7.05 -2.38
C THR A 166 -19.97 -7.69 -3.43
N VAL A 167 -20.28 -6.93 -4.48
CA VAL A 167 -21.27 -7.34 -5.49
C VAL A 167 -20.67 -8.28 -6.55
N GLY A 168 -19.39 -8.09 -6.90
CA GLY A 168 -18.72 -8.81 -7.99
C GLY A 168 -18.78 -10.32 -7.88
N PRO A 169 -18.35 -10.91 -6.75
CA PRO A 169 -18.39 -12.37 -6.61
C PRO A 169 -19.80 -12.96 -6.68
N ALA A 170 -20.79 -12.27 -6.10
CA ALA A 170 -22.20 -12.71 -6.20
C ALA A 170 -22.67 -12.74 -7.66
N LEU A 171 -22.40 -11.65 -8.40
CA LEU A 171 -22.74 -11.59 -9.82
C LEU A 171 -21.97 -12.66 -10.61
N GLY A 172 -20.70 -12.89 -10.28
CA GLY A 172 -19.90 -13.95 -10.89
C GLY A 172 -20.54 -15.32 -10.70
N GLY A 173 -20.94 -15.64 -9.46
CA GLY A 173 -21.64 -16.89 -9.15
C GLY A 173 -22.98 -17.03 -9.90
N ILE A 174 -23.77 -15.96 -9.95
CA ILE A 174 -25.06 -15.94 -10.68
C ILE A 174 -24.82 -16.17 -12.18
N VAL A 175 -23.87 -15.46 -12.78
CA VAL A 175 -23.59 -15.57 -14.23
C VAL A 175 -23.09 -16.98 -14.56
N VAL A 176 -22.18 -17.54 -13.74
CA VAL A 176 -21.67 -18.90 -13.95
C VAL A 176 -22.81 -19.92 -13.81
N ALA A 177 -23.65 -19.78 -12.80
CA ALA A 177 -24.76 -20.71 -12.55
C ALA A 177 -25.86 -20.64 -13.63
N SER A 178 -26.18 -19.43 -14.13
CA SER A 178 -27.30 -19.21 -15.08
C SER A 178 -26.89 -19.38 -16.53
N PHE A 179 -25.67 -18.99 -16.89
CA PHE A 179 -25.22 -18.91 -18.28
C PHE A 179 -23.95 -19.73 -18.58
N GLY A 180 -23.38 -20.32 -17.53
CA GLY A 180 -22.17 -21.14 -17.63
C GLY A 180 -20.87 -20.34 -17.58
N LEU A 181 -19.77 -21.07 -17.45
CA LEU A 181 -18.41 -20.51 -17.33
C LEU A 181 -18.02 -19.68 -18.55
N MET A 182 -18.38 -20.16 -19.75
CA MET A 182 -18.07 -19.48 -21.02
C MET A 182 -18.63 -18.05 -21.04
N ALA A 183 -19.89 -17.90 -20.63
CA ALA A 183 -20.55 -16.58 -20.59
C ALA A 183 -19.86 -15.65 -19.58
N ALA A 184 -19.49 -16.20 -18.42
CA ALA A 184 -18.77 -15.42 -17.40
C ALA A 184 -17.44 -14.89 -17.93
N PHE A 185 -16.64 -15.71 -18.58
CA PHE A 185 -15.36 -15.32 -19.18
C PHE A 185 -15.54 -14.31 -20.31
N ALA A 186 -16.53 -14.51 -21.18
CA ALA A 186 -16.84 -13.59 -22.30
C ALA A 186 -17.24 -12.21 -21.78
N VAL A 187 -18.16 -12.16 -20.81
CA VAL A 187 -18.61 -10.89 -20.18
C VAL A 187 -17.41 -10.18 -19.55
N THR A 188 -16.59 -10.90 -18.80
CA THR A 188 -15.43 -10.31 -18.14
C THR A 188 -14.44 -9.72 -19.16
N THR A 189 -14.13 -10.46 -20.21
CA THR A 189 -13.23 -9.97 -21.28
C THR A 189 -13.76 -8.67 -21.90
N LEU A 190 -15.06 -8.56 -22.11
CA LEU A 190 -15.70 -7.34 -22.60
C LEU A 190 -15.55 -6.18 -21.61
N THR A 191 -15.62 -6.44 -20.30
CA THR A 191 -15.45 -5.37 -19.31
C THR A 191 -14.03 -4.76 -19.34
N TYR A 192 -13.01 -5.53 -19.73
CA TYR A 192 -11.63 -5.01 -19.86
C TYR A 192 -11.46 -4.08 -21.05
N PHE A 193 -12.30 -4.19 -22.07
CA PHE A 193 -12.29 -3.28 -23.21
C PHE A 193 -12.67 -1.84 -22.80
N VAL A 194 -13.56 -1.69 -21.82
CA VAL A 194 -14.10 -0.38 -21.42
C VAL A 194 -13.02 0.59 -20.94
N PRO A 195 -12.16 0.24 -19.94
CA PRO A 195 -11.08 1.16 -19.53
C PRO A 195 -10.02 1.32 -20.62
N LEU A 196 -9.77 0.31 -21.44
CA LEU A 196 -8.81 0.40 -22.53
C LEU A 196 -9.24 1.49 -23.54
N ALA A 197 -10.50 1.46 -23.98
CA ALA A 197 -11.08 2.47 -24.86
C ALA A 197 -11.10 3.86 -24.21
N THR A 198 -11.41 3.92 -22.91
CA THR A 198 -11.47 5.18 -22.16
C THR A 198 -10.08 5.81 -22.05
N ILE A 199 -9.05 5.04 -21.69
CA ILE A 199 -7.67 5.52 -21.58
C ILE A 199 -7.15 5.98 -22.95
N TRP A 200 -7.54 5.28 -24.02
CA TRP A 200 -7.15 5.66 -25.39
C TRP A 200 -7.77 6.99 -25.82
N ARG A 201 -9.03 7.25 -25.44
CA ARG A 201 -9.76 8.49 -25.76
C ARG A 201 -9.34 9.66 -24.87
N CYS A 202 -9.21 9.44 -23.56
CA CYS A 202 -8.90 10.50 -22.59
C CYS A 202 -7.43 10.91 -22.68
N LYS A 203 -7.19 12.22 -22.69
CA LYS A 203 -5.86 12.80 -22.64
C LYS A 203 -5.78 13.72 -21.44
N TRP A 204 -4.74 13.56 -20.63
CA TRP A 204 -4.45 14.48 -19.53
C TRP A 204 -2.96 14.79 -19.51
N LYS A 205 -2.63 15.96 -19.00
CA LYS A 205 -1.23 16.38 -18.86
C LYS A 205 -0.70 15.93 -17.50
N VAL A 206 0.40 15.22 -17.52
CA VAL A 206 1.12 14.87 -16.29
C VAL A 206 1.78 16.13 -15.76
N ARG A 207 1.54 16.45 -14.50
CA ARG A 207 2.20 17.58 -13.83
C ARG A 207 3.69 17.26 -13.72
N SER A 208 4.52 18.10 -14.33
CA SER A 208 5.97 17.95 -14.25
C SER A 208 6.45 18.33 -12.84
N SER A 209 7.15 17.43 -12.20
CA SER A 209 7.85 17.76 -10.96
C SER A 209 9.07 18.63 -11.30
N PRO A 210 9.30 19.75 -10.61
CA PRO A 210 10.53 20.52 -10.79
C PRO A 210 11.76 19.79 -10.25
N LEU A 211 11.57 18.75 -9.42
CA LEU A 211 12.66 17.97 -8.84
C LEU A 211 13.20 16.96 -9.85
N PRO A 212 14.51 16.76 -9.90
CA PRO A 212 15.12 15.73 -10.73
C PRO A 212 14.62 14.35 -10.33
N ARG A 213 14.42 13.49 -11.31
CA ARG A 213 14.00 12.10 -11.06
C ARG A 213 15.14 11.31 -10.42
N GLU A 214 14.86 10.65 -9.32
CA GLU A 214 15.80 9.72 -8.69
C GLU A 214 15.99 8.48 -9.57
N SER A 215 17.18 7.86 -9.49
CA SER A 215 17.39 6.58 -10.14
C SER A 215 16.53 5.51 -9.47
N MET A 216 15.96 4.61 -10.28
CA MET A 216 15.12 3.50 -9.81
C MET A 216 15.84 2.68 -8.73
N ARG A 217 17.12 2.37 -8.94
CA ARG A 217 17.93 1.59 -8.01
C ARG A 217 18.07 2.27 -6.65
N THR A 218 18.35 3.56 -6.64
CA THR A 218 18.47 4.36 -5.40
C THR A 218 17.14 4.40 -4.67
N ALA A 219 16.06 4.68 -5.38
CA ALA A 219 14.70 4.75 -4.80
C ALA A 219 14.29 3.44 -4.11
N ILE A 220 14.54 2.29 -4.77
CA ILE A 220 14.24 0.96 -4.21
C ILE A 220 15.12 0.69 -2.98
N TYR A 221 16.43 0.95 -3.09
CA TYR A 221 17.38 0.73 -2.00
C TYR A 221 17.01 1.55 -0.75
N ASP A 222 16.69 2.83 -0.93
CA ASP A 222 16.32 3.72 0.18
C ASP A 222 15.01 3.29 0.84
N GLY A 223 14.03 2.86 0.05
CA GLY A 223 12.77 2.31 0.56
C GLY A 223 12.99 1.04 1.39
N LEU A 224 13.76 0.09 0.86
CA LEU A 224 14.09 -1.17 1.55
C LEU A 224 14.88 -0.88 2.84
N ARG A 225 15.88 -0.02 2.75
CA ARG A 225 16.71 0.36 3.89
C ARG A 225 15.88 1.02 4.99
N PHE A 226 15.02 1.97 4.64
CA PHE A 226 14.14 2.64 5.61
C PHE A 226 13.22 1.63 6.29
N THR A 227 12.58 0.76 5.51
CA THR A 227 11.70 -0.31 6.01
C THR A 227 12.46 -1.23 6.97
N ALA A 228 13.68 -1.64 6.60
CA ALA A 228 14.52 -2.54 7.41
C ALA A 228 14.99 -1.88 8.71
N MET A 229 15.15 -0.56 8.74
CA MET A 229 15.59 0.18 9.93
C MET A 229 14.44 0.47 10.90
N SER A 230 13.21 0.60 10.40
CA SER A 230 12.06 0.91 11.25
C SER A 230 11.52 -0.36 11.93
N SER A 231 11.63 -0.46 13.25
CA SER A 231 11.09 -1.59 14.01
C SER A 231 9.57 -1.66 13.94
N GLU A 232 8.90 -0.52 13.90
CA GLU A 232 7.43 -0.44 13.84
C GLU A 232 6.90 -0.95 12.50
N ILE A 233 7.53 -0.52 11.40
CA ILE A 233 7.13 -0.93 10.04
C ILE A 233 7.40 -2.43 9.85
N LYS A 234 8.57 -2.93 10.31
CA LYS A 234 8.89 -4.37 10.25
C LYS A 234 7.85 -5.20 11.01
N ALA A 235 7.50 -4.79 12.23
CA ALA A 235 6.51 -5.50 13.05
C ALA A 235 5.14 -5.53 12.34
N ALA A 236 4.71 -4.39 11.80
CA ALA A 236 3.44 -4.28 11.08
C ALA A 236 3.43 -5.17 9.82
N ILE A 237 4.49 -5.12 9.01
CA ILE A 237 4.62 -5.92 7.79
C ILE A 237 4.67 -7.42 8.14
N ALA A 238 5.51 -7.81 9.11
CA ALA A 238 5.63 -9.22 9.53
C ALA A 238 4.29 -9.77 10.01
N ARG A 239 3.57 -9.00 10.85
CA ARG A 239 2.25 -9.39 11.34
C ARG A 239 1.21 -9.50 10.20
N GLY A 240 1.24 -8.56 9.26
CA GLY A 240 0.37 -8.61 8.07
C GLY A 240 0.68 -9.81 7.18
N THR A 241 1.97 -10.08 6.91
CA THR A 241 2.41 -11.22 6.09
C THR A 241 2.01 -12.55 6.73
N LEU A 242 2.24 -12.71 8.05
CA LEU A 242 1.85 -13.92 8.77
C LEU A 242 0.32 -14.09 8.80
N PHE A 243 -0.42 -13.00 8.99
CA PHE A 243 -1.88 -13.02 8.92
C PHE A 243 -2.35 -13.45 7.52
N GLY A 244 -1.78 -12.87 6.47
CA GLY A 244 -2.09 -13.23 5.07
C GLY A 244 -1.82 -14.70 4.79
N LEU A 245 -0.63 -15.19 5.18
CA LEU A 245 -0.22 -16.59 5.04
C LEU A 245 -1.21 -17.53 5.74
N ALA A 246 -1.60 -17.21 6.98
CA ALA A 246 -2.50 -18.04 7.76
C ALA A 246 -3.94 -18.01 7.25
N SER A 247 -4.48 -16.80 6.97
CA SER A 247 -5.90 -16.61 6.68
C SER A 247 -6.31 -16.97 5.25
N ILE A 248 -5.36 -17.04 4.31
CA ILE A 248 -5.69 -17.29 2.89
C ILE A 248 -6.34 -18.67 2.66
N ALA A 249 -6.12 -19.64 3.53
CA ALA A 249 -6.79 -20.95 3.46
C ALA A 249 -8.30 -20.80 3.26
N ILE A 250 -8.91 -19.83 3.95
CA ILE A 250 -10.36 -19.55 3.88
C ILE A 250 -10.80 -19.32 2.42
N LEU A 251 -10.09 -18.47 1.69
CA LEU A 251 -10.46 -18.11 0.31
C LEU A 251 -9.90 -19.11 -0.72
N ALA A 252 -8.70 -19.62 -0.49
CA ALA A 252 -8.01 -20.51 -1.42
C ALA A 252 -8.70 -21.87 -1.52
N LEU A 253 -9.20 -22.39 -0.40
CA LEU A 253 -9.85 -23.71 -0.33
C LEU A 253 -11.38 -23.63 -0.39
N LEU A 254 -11.98 -22.43 -0.38
CA LEU A 254 -13.42 -22.26 -0.41
C LEU A 254 -14.11 -22.99 -1.60
N PRO A 255 -13.56 -22.97 -2.83
CA PRO A 255 -14.18 -23.71 -3.92
C PRO A 255 -14.23 -25.23 -3.65
N VAL A 256 -13.19 -25.77 -3.00
CA VAL A 256 -13.11 -27.19 -2.57
C VAL A 256 -14.16 -27.48 -1.48
N VAL A 257 -14.23 -26.60 -0.47
CA VAL A 257 -15.27 -26.70 0.61
C VAL A 257 -16.66 -26.75 -0.01
N VAL A 258 -16.94 -25.89 -0.97
CA VAL A 258 -18.27 -25.83 -1.62
C VAL A 258 -18.54 -27.09 -2.43
N ARG A 259 -17.57 -27.55 -3.22
CA ARG A 259 -17.72 -28.71 -4.10
C ARG A 259 -17.88 -30.01 -3.28
N ASP A 260 -16.97 -30.27 -2.35
CA ASP A 260 -16.81 -31.60 -1.73
C ASP A 260 -17.54 -31.74 -0.38
N GLN A 261 -17.59 -30.67 0.42
CA GLN A 261 -18.15 -30.74 1.77
C GLN A 261 -19.60 -30.25 1.84
N LEU A 262 -19.91 -29.14 1.12
CA LEU A 262 -21.24 -28.54 1.11
C LEU A 262 -22.13 -29.09 -0.04
N GLY A 263 -21.55 -29.81 -1.01
CA GLY A 263 -22.27 -30.32 -2.18
C GLY A 263 -22.90 -29.20 -3.02
N GLY A 264 -22.30 -28.00 -3.00
CA GLY A 264 -22.82 -26.82 -3.65
C GLY A 264 -22.26 -26.60 -5.05
N GLY A 265 -22.94 -25.78 -5.83
CA GLY A 265 -22.51 -25.36 -7.18
C GLY A 265 -21.92 -23.94 -7.18
N PRO A 266 -21.70 -23.41 -8.39
CA PRO A 266 -21.12 -22.06 -8.55
C PRO A 266 -21.95 -20.96 -7.89
N LEU A 267 -23.28 -21.12 -7.83
CA LEU A 267 -24.17 -20.16 -7.16
C LEU A 267 -23.89 -20.12 -5.65
N ALA A 268 -23.74 -21.29 -5.02
CA ALA A 268 -23.40 -21.39 -3.60
C ALA A 268 -22.04 -20.76 -3.32
N TYR A 269 -21.04 -21.04 -4.17
CA TYR A 269 -19.70 -20.43 -4.06
C TYR A 269 -19.78 -18.90 -4.18
N GLY A 270 -20.49 -18.39 -5.18
CA GLY A 270 -20.69 -16.93 -5.37
C GLY A 270 -21.41 -16.29 -4.19
N ALA A 271 -22.47 -16.95 -3.67
CA ALA A 271 -23.24 -16.49 -2.50
C ALA A 271 -22.38 -16.45 -1.23
N LEU A 272 -21.54 -17.46 -1.02
CA LEU A 272 -20.62 -17.52 0.11
C LEU A 272 -19.53 -16.43 0.03
N MET A 273 -19.01 -16.19 -1.16
CA MET A 273 -18.09 -15.06 -1.41
C MET A 273 -18.76 -13.71 -1.17
N ALA A 274 -20.04 -13.57 -1.54
CA ALA A 274 -20.83 -12.37 -1.23
C ALA A 274 -21.03 -12.20 0.29
N GLY A 275 -21.24 -13.31 1.00
CA GLY A 275 -21.28 -13.31 2.48
C GLY A 275 -20.00 -12.75 3.08
N PHE A 276 -18.84 -13.22 2.62
CA PHE A 276 -17.53 -12.70 3.01
C PHE A 276 -17.44 -11.18 2.70
N GLY A 277 -17.86 -10.78 1.50
CA GLY A 277 -17.89 -9.36 1.08
C GLY A 277 -18.78 -8.48 1.96
N THR A 278 -19.97 -8.97 2.36
CA THR A 278 -20.88 -8.19 3.22
C THR A 278 -20.28 -7.97 4.60
N GLY A 279 -19.65 -8.99 5.18
CA GLY A 279 -18.90 -8.85 6.43
C GLY A 279 -17.77 -7.83 6.32
N ALA A 280 -17.04 -7.87 5.22
CA ALA A 280 -15.94 -6.93 4.92
C ALA A 280 -16.45 -5.48 4.85
N VAL A 281 -17.58 -5.24 4.17
CA VAL A 281 -18.20 -3.90 4.06
C VAL A 281 -18.68 -3.42 5.43
N PHE A 282 -19.38 -4.27 6.18
CA PHE A 282 -19.86 -3.92 7.53
C PHE A 282 -18.70 -3.49 8.42
N ALA A 283 -17.61 -4.26 8.43
CA ALA A 283 -16.41 -3.94 9.22
C ALA A 283 -15.76 -2.64 8.73
N GLY A 284 -15.67 -2.43 7.42
CA GLY A 284 -15.12 -1.21 6.82
C GLY A 284 -15.86 0.04 7.27
N LEU A 285 -17.19 0.00 7.24
CA LEU A 285 -18.07 1.12 7.67
C LEU A 285 -17.99 1.35 9.18
N SER A 286 -17.84 0.28 9.96
CA SER A 286 -17.79 0.35 11.43
C SER A 286 -16.36 0.59 11.96
N ASN A 287 -15.36 0.60 11.10
CA ASN A 287 -13.94 0.66 11.48
C ASN A 287 -13.60 1.87 12.35
N SER A 288 -14.15 3.04 12.02
CA SER A 288 -13.93 4.27 12.79
C SER A 288 -14.46 4.16 14.22
N LEU A 289 -15.60 3.50 14.41
CA LEU A 289 -16.22 3.24 15.73
C LEU A 289 -15.34 2.30 16.57
N PHE A 290 -14.87 1.22 15.95
CA PHE A 290 -14.03 0.23 16.61
C PHE A 290 -12.67 0.84 17.02
N ARG A 291 -12.06 1.65 16.18
CA ARG A 291 -10.77 2.32 16.45
C ARG A 291 -10.84 3.34 17.58
N ARG A 292 -12.01 3.95 17.82
CA ARG A 292 -12.21 4.87 18.95
C ARG A 292 -12.21 4.14 20.30
N ARG A 293 -12.56 2.85 20.31
CA ARG A 293 -12.77 2.07 21.56
C ARG A 293 -11.70 1.01 21.80
N LEU A 294 -11.08 0.53 20.73
CA LEU A 294 -10.15 -0.60 20.79
C LEU A 294 -8.80 -0.22 20.21
N SER A 295 -7.74 -0.66 20.87
CA SER A 295 -6.38 -0.48 20.39
C SER A 295 -6.15 -1.24 19.07
N GLN A 296 -5.21 -0.78 18.28
CA GLN A 296 -4.82 -1.42 17.00
C GLN A 296 -4.44 -2.90 17.22
N GLU A 297 -3.75 -3.18 18.30
CA GLU A 297 -3.37 -4.56 18.66
C GLU A 297 -4.58 -5.41 19.00
N ARG A 298 -5.54 -4.88 19.77
CA ARG A 298 -6.79 -5.60 20.08
C ARG A 298 -7.60 -5.93 18.84
N LEU A 299 -7.69 -4.96 17.92
CA LEU A 299 -8.38 -5.14 16.63
C LEU A 299 -7.72 -6.26 15.81
N MET A 300 -6.37 -6.28 15.75
CA MET A 300 -5.63 -7.33 15.04
C MET A 300 -5.87 -8.72 15.65
N ARG A 301 -5.85 -8.82 16.99
CA ARG A 301 -6.15 -10.10 17.69
C ARG A 301 -7.57 -10.57 17.44
N LEU A 302 -8.55 -9.67 17.54
CA LEU A 302 -9.96 -9.99 17.27
C LEU A 302 -10.14 -10.44 15.80
N SER A 303 -9.42 -9.81 14.87
CA SER A 303 -9.42 -10.22 13.46
C SER A 303 -8.86 -11.63 13.27
N CYS A 304 -7.76 -11.95 13.95
CA CYS A 304 -7.18 -13.30 13.91
C CYS A 304 -8.17 -14.33 14.48
N VAL A 305 -8.80 -14.03 15.61
CA VAL A 305 -9.80 -14.91 16.24
C VAL A 305 -11.02 -15.09 15.34
N ALA A 306 -11.52 -14.01 14.73
CA ALA A 306 -12.67 -14.07 13.81
C ALA A 306 -12.36 -14.93 12.57
N CYS A 307 -11.16 -14.77 11.99
CA CYS A 307 -10.73 -15.59 10.85
C CYS A 307 -10.47 -17.05 11.27
N ALA A 308 -9.92 -17.27 12.47
CA ALA A 308 -9.73 -18.64 13.01
C ALA A 308 -11.07 -19.33 13.23
N ALA A 309 -12.05 -18.62 13.80
CA ALA A 309 -13.42 -19.15 13.99
C ALA A 309 -14.08 -19.45 12.64
N CYS A 310 -13.88 -18.57 11.64
CA CYS A 310 -14.35 -18.81 10.28
C CYS A 310 -13.73 -20.07 9.67
N SER A 311 -12.40 -20.20 9.73
CA SER A 311 -11.68 -21.36 9.19
C SER A 311 -12.12 -22.66 9.86
N LEU A 312 -12.24 -22.65 11.19
CA LEU A 312 -12.70 -23.83 11.97
C LEU A 312 -14.17 -24.16 11.66
N SER A 313 -15.02 -23.15 11.52
CA SER A 313 -16.44 -23.37 11.13
C SER A 313 -16.52 -24.02 9.75
N LEU A 314 -15.71 -23.54 8.78
CA LEU A 314 -15.65 -24.15 7.44
C LEU A 314 -15.13 -25.60 7.48
N ALA A 315 -14.18 -25.90 8.38
CA ALA A 315 -13.66 -27.26 8.55
C ALA A 315 -14.73 -28.26 9.00
N LEU A 316 -15.69 -27.79 9.83
CA LEU A 316 -16.63 -28.67 10.56
C LEU A 316 -18.06 -28.67 10.00
N THR A 317 -18.44 -27.63 9.21
CA THR A 317 -19.84 -27.48 8.81
C THR A 317 -20.16 -28.15 7.47
N SER A 318 -21.33 -28.78 7.39
CA SER A 318 -21.95 -29.20 6.13
C SER A 318 -23.12 -28.30 5.72
N SER A 319 -23.35 -27.20 6.46
CA SER A 319 -24.46 -26.29 6.22
C SER A 319 -23.98 -25.01 5.51
N ILE A 320 -24.56 -24.70 4.35
CA ILE A 320 -24.29 -23.46 3.60
C ILE A 320 -24.62 -22.23 4.45
N GLY A 321 -25.70 -22.28 5.27
CA GLY A 321 -26.08 -21.17 6.14
C GLY A 321 -25.03 -20.84 7.20
N VAL A 322 -24.50 -21.89 7.86
CA VAL A 322 -23.42 -21.73 8.86
C VAL A 322 -22.15 -21.20 8.17
N ALA A 323 -21.80 -21.75 7.01
CA ALA A 323 -20.65 -21.31 6.21
C ALA A 323 -20.78 -19.82 5.81
N ALA A 324 -21.98 -19.36 5.45
CA ALA A 324 -22.25 -17.96 5.07
C ALA A 324 -22.01 -17.02 6.27
N ILE A 325 -22.52 -17.37 7.45
CA ILE A 325 -22.32 -16.58 8.68
C ILE A 325 -20.83 -16.56 9.06
N ALA A 326 -20.18 -17.71 9.01
CA ALA A 326 -18.75 -17.84 9.29
C ALA A 326 -17.91 -16.97 8.33
N LEU A 327 -18.24 -16.99 7.04
CA LEU A 327 -17.55 -16.18 6.03
C LEU A 327 -17.81 -14.68 6.22
N ALA A 328 -19.01 -14.27 6.64
CA ALA A 328 -19.26 -12.87 6.98
C ALA A 328 -18.38 -12.42 8.15
N LEU A 329 -18.25 -13.26 9.18
CA LEU A 329 -17.33 -13.01 10.32
C LEU A 329 -15.87 -12.95 9.84
N GLY A 330 -15.45 -13.90 9.01
CA GLY A 330 -14.11 -13.95 8.40
C GLY A 330 -13.80 -12.71 7.58
N GLY A 331 -14.75 -12.27 6.74
CA GLY A 331 -14.62 -11.07 5.93
C GLY A 331 -14.46 -9.79 6.77
N ALA A 332 -15.23 -9.70 7.86
CA ALA A 332 -15.12 -8.61 8.82
C ALA A 332 -13.72 -8.58 9.46
N GLY A 333 -13.23 -9.73 9.92
CA GLY A 333 -11.88 -9.87 10.47
C GLY A 333 -10.80 -9.51 9.44
N TRP A 334 -10.94 -10.02 8.22
CA TRP A 334 -10.00 -9.79 7.11
C TRP A 334 -9.81 -8.28 6.84
N VAL A 335 -10.89 -7.54 6.64
CA VAL A 335 -10.81 -6.09 6.32
C VAL A 335 -10.29 -5.29 7.51
N THR A 336 -10.69 -5.66 8.74
CA THR A 336 -10.21 -4.99 9.96
C THR A 336 -8.69 -5.14 10.10
N ALA A 337 -8.16 -6.35 9.90
CA ALA A 337 -6.72 -6.62 9.95
C ALA A 337 -5.95 -5.81 8.89
N TRP A 338 -6.37 -5.91 7.62
CA TRP A 338 -5.68 -5.22 6.51
C TRP A 338 -5.72 -3.71 6.65
N SER A 339 -6.88 -3.16 7.00
CA SER A 339 -7.04 -1.72 7.25
C SER A 339 -6.13 -1.26 8.39
N GLY A 340 -6.05 -2.06 9.44
CA GLY A 340 -5.22 -1.77 10.61
C GLY A 340 -3.73 -1.73 10.29
N VAL A 341 -3.23 -2.80 9.68
CA VAL A 341 -1.81 -2.92 9.32
C VAL A 341 -1.43 -1.82 8.31
N GLY A 342 -2.27 -1.59 7.30
CA GLY A 342 -2.03 -0.56 6.28
C GLY A 342 -1.89 0.84 6.88
N VAL A 343 -2.78 1.20 7.79
CA VAL A 343 -2.73 2.50 8.49
C VAL A 343 -1.48 2.59 9.36
N SER A 344 -1.10 1.50 10.08
CA SER A 344 0.13 1.49 10.89
C SER A 344 1.37 1.76 10.04
N VAL A 345 1.48 1.12 8.89
CA VAL A 345 2.61 1.32 7.95
C VAL A 345 2.61 2.76 7.40
N GLN A 346 1.43 3.27 7.03
CA GLN A 346 1.28 4.62 6.46
C GLN A 346 1.68 5.70 7.48
N LEU A 347 1.19 5.61 8.72
CA LEU A 347 1.49 6.58 9.78
C LEU A 347 2.94 6.51 10.25
N ALA A 348 3.57 5.33 10.21
CA ALA A 348 4.97 5.16 10.58
C ALA A 348 5.94 5.62 9.47
N SER A 349 5.44 5.93 8.27
CA SER A 349 6.26 6.26 7.09
C SER A 349 6.24 7.76 6.81
N PRO A 350 7.40 8.45 6.83
CA PRO A 350 7.49 9.85 6.39
C PRO A 350 7.05 10.05 4.94
N ARG A 351 6.56 11.25 4.63
CA ARG A 351 5.99 11.60 3.31
C ARG A 351 6.91 11.27 2.12
N TRP A 352 8.24 11.44 2.30
CA TRP A 352 9.22 11.23 1.21
C TRP A 352 9.42 9.75 0.83
N VAL A 353 9.08 8.80 1.72
CA VAL A 353 9.31 7.36 1.50
C VAL A 353 8.01 6.53 1.55
N VAL A 354 6.88 7.14 1.94
CA VAL A 354 5.61 6.41 2.19
C VAL A 354 5.16 5.54 1.01
N GLY A 355 5.28 6.03 -0.22
CA GLY A 355 4.91 5.24 -1.41
C GLY A 355 5.72 3.96 -1.56
N ARG A 356 7.03 4.05 -1.29
CA ARG A 356 7.96 2.91 -1.36
C ARG A 356 7.70 1.89 -0.24
N THR A 357 7.48 2.39 0.98
CA THR A 357 7.17 1.55 2.14
C THR A 357 5.85 0.79 1.93
N ILE A 358 4.83 1.47 1.38
CA ILE A 358 3.53 0.86 1.06
C ILE A 358 3.69 -0.20 -0.05
N SER A 359 4.52 0.05 -1.05
CA SER A 359 4.80 -0.94 -2.11
C SER A 359 5.47 -2.19 -1.55
N ILE A 360 6.45 -2.02 -0.64
CA ILE A 360 7.13 -3.13 0.05
C ILE A 360 6.13 -3.90 0.94
N TYR A 361 5.27 -3.17 1.64
CA TYR A 361 4.21 -3.74 2.47
C TYR A 361 3.28 -4.64 1.64
N TYR A 362 2.73 -4.13 0.53
CA TYR A 362 1.87 -4.94 -0.34
C TYR A 362 2.62 -6.12 -0.94
N ALA A 363 3.86 -5.92 -1.41
CA ALA A 363 4.68 -7.01 -1.95
C ALA A 363 4.80 -8.17 -0.94
N LEU A 364 5.24 -7.87 0.28
CA LEU A 364 5.47 -8.92 1.28
C LEU A 364 4.18 -9.63 1.72
N ILE A 365 3.08 -8.89 1.79
CA ILE A 365 1.76 -9.45 2.08
C ILE A 365 1.29 -10.40 0.97
N ASP A 366 1.37 -9.95 -0.29
CA ASP A 366 0.94 -10.78 -1.43
C ASP A 366 1.84 -12.01 -1.58
N GLY A 367 3.13 -11.88 -1.25
CA GLY A 367 4.05 -12.99 -1.12
C GLY A 367 3.62 -13.97 -0.02
N GLY A 368 3.20 -13.45 1.14
CA GLY A 368 2.65 -14.26 2.24
C GLY A 368 1.38 -15.01 1.84
N ILE A 369 0.47 -14.33 1.14
CA ILE A 369 -0.77 -14.91 0.61
C ILE A 369 -0.44 -16.04 -0.40
N ALA A 370 0.49 -15.78 -1.33
CA ALA A 370 0.89 -16.77 -2.33
C ALA A 370 1.52 -18.01 -1.67
N LEU A 371 2.44 -17.79 -0.71
CA LEU A 371 3.07 -18.86 0.06
C LEU A 371 2.02 -19.64 0.89
N GLY A 372 1.11 -18.94 1.54
CA GLY A 372 0.04 -19.55 2.32
C GLY A 372 -0.90 -20.40 1.46
N SER A 373 -1.23 -19.94 0.26
CA SER A 373 -2.04 -20.72 -0.71
C SER A 373 -1.36 -22.03 -1.07
N TRP A 374 -0.06 -21.98 -1.31
CA TRP A 374 0.74 -23.18 -1.61
C TRP A 374 0.80 -24.12 -0.38
N VAL A 375 1.08 -23.58 0.81
CA VAL A 375 1.19 -24.36 2.06
C VAL A 375 -0.14 -25.07 2.35
N TRP A 376 -1.24 -24.31 2.41
CA TRP A 376 -2.54 -24.88 2.78
C TRP A 376 -3.12 -25.78 1.67
N GLY A 377 -2.82 -25.49 0.41
CA GLY A 377 -3.14 -26.37 -0.71
C GLY A 377 -2.40 -27.70 -0.60
N THR A 378 -1.12 -27.67 -0.25
CA THR A 378 -0.29 -28.89 -0.05
C THR A 378 -0.80 -29.71 1.15
N VAL A 379 -1.20 -29.06 2.24
CA VAL A 379 -1.77 -29.75 3.42
C VAL A 379 -3.11 -30.40 3.04
N ALA A 380 -3.98 -29.69 2.31
CA ALA A 380 -5.26 -30.23 1.86
C ALA A 380 -5.05 -31.46 0.95
N GLU A 381 -4.12 -31.38 0.00
CA GLU A 381 -3.78 -32.45 -0.96
C GLU A 381 -3.23 -33.71 -0.28
N ASN A 382 -2.29 -33.54 0.67
CA ASN A 382 -1.55 -34.68 1.27
C ASN A 382 -2.23 -35.25 2.50
N HIS A 383 -3.13 -34.51 3.17
CA HIS A 383 -3.82 -34.96 4.38
C HIS A 383 -5.34 -34.87 4.20
N SER A 384 -5.91 -33.67 4.41
CA SER A 384 -7.33 -33.44 4.15
C SER A 384 -7.64 -31.92 4.18
N LEU A 385 -8.76 -31.56 3.60
CA LEU A 385 -9.33 -30.22 3.63
C LEU A 385 -9.52 -29.74 5.09
N THR A 386 -10.01 -30.62 5.97
CA THR A 386 -10.22 -30.33 7.39
C THR A 386 -8.90 -29.98 8.08
N TRP A 387 -7.85 -30.78 7.87
CA TRP A 387 -6.52 -30.49 8.43
C TRP A 387 -5.95 -29.15 7.98
N ALA A 388 -6.15 -28.78 6.73
CA ALA A 388 -5.67 -27.50 6.19
C ALA A 388 -6.39 -26.32 6.87
N LEU A 389 -7.72 -26.42 7.02
CA LEU A 389 -8.53 -25.37 7.66
C LEU A 389 -8.29 -25.28 9.17
N GLU A 390 -8.15 -26.40 9.86
CA GLU A 390 -7.80 -26.45 11.29
C GLU A 390 -6.39 -25.90 11.52
N GLY A 391 -5.43 -26.29 10.68
CA GLY A 391 -4.06 -25.78 10.71
C GLY A 391 -4.01 -24.25 10.50
N SER A 392 -4.77 -23.75 9.54
CA SER A 392 -4.95 -22.31 9.30
C SER A 392 -5.51 -21.60 10.55
N ALA A 393 -6.54 -22.18 11.19
CA ALA A 393 -7.12 -21.64 12.42
C ALA A 393 -6.08 -21.59 13.54
N GLY A 394 -5.31 -22.68 13.72
CA GLY A 394 -4.20 -22.75 14.67
C GLY A 394 -3.14 -21.67 14.41
N ALA A 395 -2.73 -21.53 13.14
CA ALA A 395 -1.76 -20.52 12.73
C ALA A 395 -2.26 -19.09 13.02
N LEU A 396 -3.56 -18.81 12.78
CA LEU A 396 -4.18 -17.51 13.09
C LEU A 396 -4.15 -17.23 14.60
N LEU A 397 -4.42 -18.24 15.44
CA LEU A 397 -4.34 -18.10 16.89
C LEU A 397 -2.89 -17.86 17.35
N LEU A 398 -1.90 -18.50 16.69
CA LEU A 398 -0.48 -18.22 16.94
C LEU A 398 -0.11 -16.80 16.55
N VAL A 399 -0.63 -16.27 15.44
CA VAL A 399 -0.44 -14.86 15.05
C VAL A 399 -1.08 -13.92 16.08
N ALA A 400 -2.26 -14.29 16.63
CA ALA A 400 -2.91 -13.51 17.68
C ALA A 400 -2.06 -13.43 18.95
N THR A 401 -1.50 -14.58 19.39
CA THR A 401 -0.64 -14.64 20.59
C THR A 401 0.71 -13.94 20.36
N ALA A 402 1.29 -14.03 19.17
CA ALA A 402 2.52 -13.32 18.82
C ALA A 402 2.38 -11.79 19.03
N GLY A 403 1.17 -11.26 18.98
CA GLY A 403 0.87 -9.86 19.30
C GLY A 403 1.10 -9.47 20.76
N VAL A 404 1.15 -10.45 21.68
CA VAL A 404 1.54 -10.19 23.08
C VAL A 404 3.03 -9.88 23.16
N LEU A 405 3.84 -10.59 22.37
CA LEU A 405 5.31 -10.44 22.35
C LEU A 405 5.76 -9.25 21.49
N PHE A 406 5.07 -9.01 20.36
CA PHE A 406 5.41 -7.98 19.37
C PHE A 406 4.17 -7.14 19.05
N PRO A 407 3.71 -6.29 20.01
CA PRO A 407 2.48 -5.52 19.80
C PRO A 407 2.64 -4.45 18.71
N LEU A 408 1.58 -4.21 17.98
CA LEU A 408 1.49 -3.08 17.05
C LEU A 408 1.39 -1.79 17.88
N ARG A 409 2.38 -0.92 17.76
CA ARG A 409 2.40 0.35 18.48
C ARG A 409 1.33 1.30 17.93
N GLU A 410 0.65 1.96 18.84
CA GLU A 410 -0.24 3.08 18.51
C GLU A 410 0.58 4.37 18.49
N ARG A 411 0.64 4.99 17.33
CA ARG A 411 1.08 6.39 17.29
C ARG A 411 -0.11 7.23 17.72
N ARG A 412 0.01 7.89 18.86
CA ARG A 412 -1.01 8.84 19.31
C ARG A 412 -1.00 10.05 18.36
N ASP A 413 -2.19 10.49 17.99
CA ASP A 413 -2.38 11.67 17.12
C ASP A 413 -1.74 12.96 17.70
N SER A 414 -1.30 12.90 18.96
CA SER A 414 -0.69 14.03 19.67
C SER A 414 0.82 14.15 19.50
N GLU A 415 1.50 13.20 18.82
CA GLU A 415 2.91 13.44 18.46
C GLU A 415 2.94 14.30 17.19
N PRO A 416 3.27 15.59 17.31
CA PRO A 416 3.34 16.44 16.13
C PRO A 416 4.38 15.88 15.15
N ASP A 417 4.05 15.87 13.87
CA ASP A 417 5.03 15.56 12.83
C ASP A 417 6.13 16.62 12.95
N PRO A 418 7.37 16.23 13.26
CA PRO A 418 8.45 17.21 13.40
C PRO A 418 8.64 18.08 12.16
N LEU A 419 8.09 17.65 11.02
CA LEU A 419 8.15 18.40 9.75
C LEU A 419 7.00 19.40 9.58
N GLU A 420 5.91 19.30 10.36
CA GLU A 420 4.79 20.25 10.26
C GLU A 420 5.13 21.64 10.84
N GLU A 421 6.06 21.68 11.82
CA GLU A 421 6.55 22.93 12.43
C GLU A 421 7.71 23.55 11.65
N PHE A 422 8.17 22.90 10.57
CA PHE A 422 9.34 23.33 9.84
C PHE A 422 8.94 23.94 8.49
N ASP A 423 8.96 25.27 8.43
CA ASP A 423 8.86 25.96 7.14
C ASP A 423 10.09 25.61 6.32
N ALA A 424 9.87 24.91 5.21
CA ALA A 424 10.99 24.55 4.33
C ALA A 424 11.73 25.82 3.89
N PRO A 425 13.03 25.91 4.13
CA PRO A 425 13.79 27.11 3.77
C PRO A 425 13.69 27.32 2.25
N ALA A 426 13.49 28.56 1.82
CA ALA A 426 13.50 28.92 0.42
C ALA A 426 14.90 28.64 -0.14
N VAL A 427 15.04 27.62 -0.98
CA VAL A 427 16.32 27.24 -1.57
C VAL A 427 16.58 28.15 -2.76
N ALA A 428 17.46 29.14 -2.56
CA ALA A 428 17.87 30.07 -3.62
C ALA A 428 18.88 29.46 -4.60
N LEU A 429 19.26 28.20 -4.41
CA LEU A 429 20.27 27.51 -5.22
C LEU A 429 19.62 26.65 -6.30
N ASN A 430 20.11 26.80 -7.52
CA ASN A 430 19.70 25.95 -8.65
C ASN A 430 20.43 24.59 -8.54
N LEU A 431 19.87 23.70 -7.70
CA LEU A 431 20.45 22.39 -7.43
C LEU A 431 20.24 21.45 -8.63
N LYS A 432 21.33 20.97 -9.20
CA LYS A 432 21.33 19.96 -10.27
C LYS A 432 21.40 18.56 -9.65
N PRO A 433 20.96 17.49 -10.37
CA PRO A 433 20.99 16.11 -9.84
C PRO A 433 22.35 15.62 -9.36
N ARG A 434 23.45 16.26 -9.83
CA ARG A 434 24.83 15.93 -9.46
C ARG A 434 25.52 17.03 -8.65
N SER A 435 24.78 17.93 -8.06
CA SER A 435 25.35 18.86 -7.06
C SER A 435 25.88 18.00 -5.90
N GLY A 436 27.13 18.18 -5.55
CA GLY A 436 27.84 17.36 -4.58
C GLY A 436 27.25 17.39 -3.17
N PRO A 437 27.92 16.82 -2.18
CA PRO A 437 27.37 16.71 -0.84
C PRO A 437 26.98 18.06 -0.27
N ILE A 438 25.77 18.13 0.29
CA ILE A 438 25.25 19.33 0.94
C ILE A 438 25.63 19.23 2.42
N VAL A 439 26.36 20.22 2.93
CA VAL A 439 26.65 20.33 4.37
C VAL A 439 25.61 21.26 4.98
N VAL A 440 24.84 20.74 5.91
CA VAL A 440 23.89 21.52 6.71
C VAL A 440 24.59 21.90 8.03
N LYS A 441 24.84 23.19 8.21
CA LYS A 441 25.36 23.73 9.48
C LYS A 441 24.17 24.27 10.27
N VAL A 442 23.94 23.69 11.43
CA VAL A 442 22.86 24.13 12.34
C VAL A 442 23.53 24.89 13.51
N GLU A 443 23.19 26.14 13.67
CA GLU A 443 23.68 26.97 14.79
C GLU A 443 22.57 27.08 15.84
N TYR A 444 22.90 26.68 17.07
CA TYR A 444 22.00 26.77 18.21
C TYR A 444 22.41 27.95 19.08
N LEU A 445 21.51 28.86 19.31
CA LEU A 445 21.70 29.96 20.28
C LEU A 445 21.15 29.50 21.62
N ILE A 446 22.05 29.25 22.57
CA ILE A 446 21.72 28.65 23.86
C ILE A 446 22.22 29.59 24.98
N ALA A 447 21.37 29.83 25.97
CA ALA A 447 21.75 30.56 27.15
C ALA A 447 22.86 29.78 27.93
N GLU A 448 23.86 30.47 28.40
CA GLU A 448 25.06 29.87 29.06
C GLU A 448 24.69 28.90 30.19
N ARG A 449 23.65 29.22 30.96
CA ARG A 449 23.12 28.38 32.06
C ARG A 449 22.56 27.02 31.57
N ASN A 450 22.22 26.89 30.31
CA ASN A 450 21.61 25.66 29.72
C ASN A 450 22.63 24.88 28.87
N LEU A 451 23.89 25.35 28.80
CA LEU A 451 24.88 24.78 27.89
C LEU A 451 25.21 23.32 28.22
N GLU A 452 25.43 23.01 29.50
CA GLU A 452 25.76 21.63 29.92
C GLU A 452 24.63 20.66 29.65
N ALA A 453 23.39 21.03 29.99
CA ALA A 453 22.22 20.23 29.74
C ALA A 453 22.03 19.99 28.24
N PHE A 454 22.27 21.00 27.41
CA PHE A 454 22.21 20.89 25.95
C PHE A 454 23.31 19.97 25.40
N LEU A 455 24.55 20.09 25.92
CA LEU A 455 25.65 19.23 25.48
C LEU A 455 25.39 17.75 25.82
N ASP A 456 24.83 17.49 26.99
CA ASP A 456 24.46 16.12 27.38
C ASP A 456 23.31 15.57 26.48
N LEU A 457 22.31 16.40 26.17
CA LEU A 457 21.25 16.04 25.25
C LEU A 457 21.82 15.71 23.85
N MET A 458 22.77 16.52 23.37
CA MET A 458 23.41 16.31 22.07
C MET A 458 24.30 15.07 22.06
N ARG A 459 24.97 14.76 23.19
CA ARG A 459 25.73 13.50 23.34
C ARG A 459 24.79 12.28 23.29
N GLN A 460 23.66 12.33 23.99
CA GLN A 460 22.66 11.28 23.96
C GLN A 460 22.10 11.10 22.54
N ARG A 461 21.77 12.21 21.88
CA ARG A 461 21.29 12.20 20.49
C ARG A 461 22.34 11.61 19.53
N ARG A 462 23.61 11.91 19.73
CA ARG A 462 24.71 11.34 18.94
C ARG A 462 24.81 9.82 19.14
N HIS A 463 24.64 9.32 20.36
CA HIS A 463 24.61 7.88 20.64
C HIS A 463 23.44 7.19 19.94
N VAL A 464 22.26 7.79 19.95
CA VAL A 464 21.07 7.29 19.25
C VAL A 464 21.33 7.26 17.74
N HIS A 465 21.93 8.32 17.19
CA HIS A 465 22.24 8.40 15.75
C HIS A 465 23.43 7.55 15.33
N SER A 466 24.39 7.25 16.19
CA SER A 466 25.49 6.35 15.87
C SER A 466 25.08 4.87 15.81
N UNK A 467 24.16 4.77 16.44
CA UNK A 467 23.61 3.56 16.38
C UNK A 467 22.87 3.29 15.22
N SER A 468 22.31 4.21 14.82
CA SER A 468 21.67 4.12 13.50
C SER A 468 22.76 4.23 12.43
N ASN A 469 22.80 3.30 11.54
CA ASN A 469 23.76 3.24 10.42
C ASN A 469 23.45 4.33 9.35
N ASP A 470 23.29 5.56 9.78
CA ASP A 470 22.90 6.69 8.93
C ASP A 470 24.06 7.07 7.98
N PRO A 471 23.83 7.14 6.65
CA PRO A 471 24.87 7.52 5.69
C PRO A 471 25.42 8.93 5.91
N PHE A 472 24.65 9.84 6.52
CA PHE A 472 25.14 11.18 6.88
C PHE A 472 26.27 11.13 7.90
N HIS A 473 26.24 10.18 8.85
CA HIS A 473 27.33 10.00 9.82
C HIS A 473 28.58 9.38 9.17
N ARG A 474 28.43 8.47 8.23
CA ARG A 474 29.59 7.91 7.50
C ARG A 474 30.31 8.96 6.64
N ALA A 475 29.56 9.90 6.08
CA ALA A 475 30.15 11.01 5.33
C ALA A 475 30.87 11.99 6.28
N ALA A 476 30.31 12.25 7.46
CA ALA A 476 30.93 13.10 8.49
C ALA A 476 32.20 12.45 9.10
N ASP A 477 32.20 11.13 9.29
CA ASP A 477 33.38 10.40 9.80
C ASP A 477 34.53 10.34 8.77
N LYS A 478 34.20 10.37 7.47
CA LYS A 478 35.21 10.44 6.40
C LYS A 478 35.87 11.81 6.27
N LEU A 479 35.24 12.86 6.81
CA LEU A 479 35.76 14.22 6.78
C LEU A 479 36.85 14.50 7.87
N GLY A 480 37.15 13.49 8.68
CA GLY A 480 38.30 13.52 9.63
C GLY A 480 38.14 14.42 10.84
N PRO A 481 39.21 14.56 11.63
CA PRO A 481 39.18 15.28 12.94
C PRO A 481 38.84 16.77 12.83
N GLN A 482 39.06 17.38 11.69
CA GLN A 482 38.77 18.81 11.47
C GLN A 482 37.27 19.11 11.46
N ALA A 483 36.44 18.19 10.98
CA ALA A 483 34.98 18.32 11.06
C ALA A 483 34.46 18.16 12.49
N ARG A 484 35.23 17.49 13.35
CA ARG A 484 34.91 17.35 14.78
C ARG A 484 35.23 18.61 15.60
N ALA A 485 36.21 19.39 15.16
CA ALA A 485 36.67 20.61 15.87
C ALA A 485 35.78 21.84 15.59
N LEU A 486 35.01 21.82 14.52
CA LEU A 486 34.13 22.93 14.14
C LEU A 486 32.80 22.99 14.93
N SER A 487 32.65 22.11 15.92
CA SER A 487 31.34 21.96 16.55
C SER A 487 31.09 22.92 17.73
N PHE A 488 32.07 23.55 18.33
CA PHE A 488 31.82 24.37 19.53
C PHE A 488 32.88 25.47 19.76
N SER A 489 32.63 26.65 19.21
CA SER A 489 33.25 27.87 19.75
C SER A 489 32.17 28.68 20.45
N PRO A 490 32.26 28.91 21.74
CA PRO A 490 31.35 29.83 22.42
C PRO A 490 31.62 31.26 21.92
N SER A 491 30.59 31.93 21.48
CA SER A 491 30.65 33.33 21.06
C SER A 491 30.80 34.23 22.29
N PRO A 492 31.82 35.12 22.39
CA PRO A 492 32.13 35.83 23.60
C PRO A 492 31.29 37.05 23.94
N SER A 493 30.16 37.29 23.31
CA SER A 493 29.41 38.51 23.60
C SER A 493 27.91 38.39 23.57
N LEU A 494 27.32 37.95 24.66
CA LEU A 494 25.91 38.19 24.96
C LEU A 494 25.78 38.89 26.31
N LYS A 495 25.55 40.21 26.27
CA LYS A 495 25.18 40.97 27.48
C LYS A 495 23.82 40.49 28.00
N PRO A 496 23.64 40.37 29.34
CA PRO A 496 22.36 39.89 29.89
C PRO A 496 21.26 40.98 29.72
N GLY A 497 20.15 40.59 29.17
CA GLY A 497 18.93 41.37 29.18
C GLY A 497 18.26 41.66 27.86
N ARG A 498 17.64 40.64 27.28
CA ARG A 498 16.42 40.75 26.47
C ARG A 498 15.97 39.36 26.05
N HIS A 499 14.73 39.00 26.36
CA HIS A 499 14.08 37.80 25.81
C HIS A 499 13.97 37.93 24.29
N ARG A 500 14.82 37.23 23.55
CA ARG A 500 14.68 37.10 22.10
C ARG A 500 14.15 35.72 21.72
N LYS A 501 13.23 35.70 20.75
CA LYS A 501 12.69 34.50 20.10
C LYS A 501 13.83 33.60 19.60
N ARG A 502 13.60 32.29 19.66
CA ARG A 502 14.55 31.29 19.14
C ARG A 502 14.61 31.41 17.62
N ASP A 503 15.66 31.99 17.10
CA ASP A 503 15.90 32.01 15.66
C ASP A 503 16.82 30.84 15.29
N LEU A 504 16.26 29.89 14.54
CA LEU A 504 17.00 28.78 13.97
C LEU A 504 17.43 29.21 12.55
N SER A 505 18.73 29.38 12.32
CA SER A 505 19.23 29.68 10.97
C SER A 505 19.91 28.43 10.40
N ILE A 506 19.45 28.01 9.22
CA ILE A 506 20.06 26.92 8.45
C ILE A 506 20.72 27.51 7.23
N ALA A 507 22.04 27.37 7.11
CA ALA A 507 22.79 27.80 5.94
C ALA A 507 23.19 26.58 5.11
N LEU A 508 22.76 26.53 3.85
CA LEU A 508 23.08 25.47 2.89
C LEU A 508 24.17 25.97 1.93
N LYS A 509 25.32 25.28 1.87
CA LYS A 509 26.39 25.59 0.92
C LYS A 509 26.81 24.34 0.16
N PRO A 510 26.80 24.34 -1.19
CA PRO A 510 27.30 23.21 -1.95
C PRO A 510 28.83 23.13 -1.86
N VAL A 511 29.34 21.93 -1.60
CA VAL A 511 30.78 21.63 -1.60
C VAL A 511 31.15 21.12 -2.98
N ARG A 512 32.06 21.79 -3.68
CA ARG A 512 32.62 21.29 -4.93
C ARG A 512 33.66 20.20 -4.65
N GLU A 513 33.61 19.15 -5.44
CA GLU A 513 34.59 18.06 -5.44
C GLU A 513 35.93 18.59 -6.00
N THR A 514 36.72 19.23 -5.14
CA THR A 514 38.11 19.60 -5.45
C THR A 514 39.01 18.89 -4.46
N ASP A 515 40.17 18.42 -4.91
CA ASP A 515 41.10 17.59 -4.14
C ASP A 515 41.74 18.28 -2.93
N ASN A 516 41.36 19.52 -2.64
CA ASN A 516 41.81 20.25 -1.46
C ASN A 516 40.61 20.65 -0.60
N PRO A 517 40.66 20.40 0.72
CA PRO A 517 39.63 20.87 1.63
C PRO A 517 39.57 22.41 1.61
N PRO A 518 38.38 23.01 1.50
CA PRO A 518 38.26 24.46 1.46
C PRO A 518 38.83 25.08 2.76
N LYS A 519 39.75 26.03 2.60
CA LYS A 519 40.10 26.93 3.70
C LYS A 519 38.87 27.77 3.99
N PHE A 520 38.33 27.62 5.19
CA PHE A 520 37.22 28.47 5.63
C PHE A 520 37.79 29.87 5.86
N ASP A 521 37.39 30.80 4.99
CA ASP A 521 37.68 32.20 5.20
C ASP A 521 36.68 32.78 6.21
N ASP A 522 37.18 33.45 7.23
CA ASP A 522 36.38 34.04 8.32
C ASP A 522 35.46 35.19 7.88
N GLY A 523 35.31 35.41 6.57
CA GLY A 523 34.63 36.55 5.95
C GLY A 523 33.10 36.56 5.95
N TRP A 524 32.44 35.59 6.61
CA TRP A 524 30.96 35.59 6.67
C TRP A 524 30.41 36.33 7.90
N GLN A 525 30.87 37.57 8.09
CA GLN A 525 30.18 38.46 9.02
C GLN A 525 29.15 39.32 8.27
N ARG A 526 27.91 39.14 8.64
CA ARG A 526 26.79 40.07 8.57
C ARG A 526 26.51 40.76 7.21
N ARG A 527 25.49 40.30 6.52
CA ARG A 527 24.60 41.24 5.83
C ARG A 527 23.23 41.15 6.54
N THR A 528 22.94 42.14 7.34
CA THR A 528 21.57 42.47 7.75
C THR A 528 20.85 43.11 6.58
N PRO A 529 19.63 42.71 6.24
CA PRO A 529 18.82 43.52 5.30
C PRO A 529 18.34 44.77 6.02
N GLY A 530 18.53 45.90 5.38
CA GLY A 530 17.88 47.17 5.75
C GLY A 530 16.40 47.16 5.36
#